data_fa3f1e890732249b92e834f5b6c02751
#
_entry.id   fa3f1e890732249b92e834f5b6c02751
#
_cell.length_a   1.000
_cell.length_b   1.000
_cell.length_c   1.000
_cell.angle_alpha   90.00
_cell.angle_beta   90.00
_cell.angle_gamma   90.00
#
_symmetry.space_group_name_H-M   'P 1'
#
loop_
_entity.id
_entity.type
_entity.pdbx_description
1 polymer ?
#
loop_
_entity_poly.entity_id
_entity_poly.type
_entity_poly.pdbx_seq_one_letter_code
_entity_poly.pdbx_strand_id
1 'polypeptide(L)'
;VEIVDLSNNVADRQLITPEMFSNIENEKTDLLLIKTGYGIYRGSDHYTLTPPGLSSKLAVYFREHLPKLRCVGVDLISISSYSNREEGRKAHHAFLNPDDGKSILLIEDMKLDTNGPFDKVIVAPLLIDHADGAPCTVFAYTDS
;
A
#
# COMPACT_ATOMS: atom_id res chain seq x y z
N VAL A 1 -4.15 -7.81 10.55
CA VAL A 1 -3.55 -6.57 10.01
C VAL A 1 -2.11 -6.48 10.43
N GLU A 2 -1.25 -6.07 9.53
CA GLU A 2 0.18 -5.84 9.80
C GLU A 2 0.58 -4.45 9.31
N ILE A 3 1.51 -3.79 10.03
CA ILE A 3 2.03 -2.47 9.69
C ILE A 3 3.53 -2.58 9.54
N VAL A 4 4.03 -2.13 8.39
CA VAL A 4 5.46 -1.96 8.13
C VAL A 4 5.77 -0.47 8.06
N ASP A 5 6.56 0.02 9.02
CA ASP A 5 6.97 1.43 9.07
C ASP A 5 8.31 1.61 8.37
N LEU A 6 8.28 2.24 7.22
CA LEU A 6 9.43 2.58 6.39
C LEU A 6 9.76 4.08 6.43
N SER A 7 9.14 4.87 7.33
CA SER A 7 9.24 6.34 7.33
C SER A 7 10.67 6.88 7.49
N ASN A 8 11.57 6.09 8.06
CA ASN A 8 12.99 6.46 8.17
C ASN A 8 13.89 5.80 7.10
N ASN A 9 13.32 5.00 6.21
CA ASN A 9 14.06 4.12 5.30
C ASN A 9 13.75 4.38 3.83
N VAL A 10 12.90 5.36 3.53
CA VAL A 10 12.47 5.67 2.17
C VAL A 10 12.78 7.13 1.83
N ALA A 11 13.43 7.34 0.70
CA ALA A 11 13.77 8.67 0.17
C ALA A 11 12.81 9.07 -0.96
N ASP A 12 12.89 10.35 -1.35
CA ASP A 12 12.19 10.91 -2.50
C ASP A 12 12.45 10.08 -3.76
N ARG A 13 11.38 9.79 -4.50
CA ARG A 13 11.43 9.07 -5.80
C ARG A 13 12.02 7.67 -5.73
N GLN A 14 12.29 7.17 -4.53
CA GLN A 14 12.84 5.82 -4.35
C GLN A 14 11.81 4.75 -4.73
N LEU A 15 12.28 3.66 -5.28
CA LEU A 15 11.47 2.47 -5.49
C LEU A 15 11.54 1.59 -4.24
N ILE A 16 10.38 1.33 -3.65
CA ILE A 16 10.22 0.40 -2.52
C ILE A 16 10.22 -1.02 -3.08
N THR A 17 11.15 -1.84 -2.63
CA THR A 17 11.44 -3.16 -3.21
C THR A 17 11.31 -4.28 -2.16
N PRO A 18 11.25 -5.55 -2.58
CA PRO A 18 11.11 -6.69 -1.66
C PRO A 18 12.16 -6.75 -0.55
N GLU A 19 13.39 -6.31 -0.82
CA GLU A 19 14.50 -6.33 0.14
C GLU A 19 14.20 -5.49 1.39
N MET A 20 13.30 -4.51 1.30
CA MET A 20 12.87 -3.68 2.43
C MET A 20 11.88 -4.42 3.35
N PHE A 21 11.43 -5.61 2.97
CA PHE A 21 10.47 -6.45 3.70
C PHE A 21 11.07 -7.81 4.11
N SER A 22 12.37 -7.91 4.25
CA SER A 22 13.12 -9.17 4.40
C SER A 22 12.74 -10.06 5.60
N ASN A 23 11.83 -9.61 6.48
CA ASN A 23 11.38 -10.37 7.65
C ASN A 23 9.83 -10.46 7.73
N ILE A 24 9.13 -10.19 6.63
CA ILE A 24 7.68 -10.27 6.63
C ILE A 24 7.26 -11.70 6.24
N GLU A 25 6.91 -12.49 7.24
CA GLU A 25 6.32 -13.82 7.06
C GLU A 25 5.17 -13.97 8.04
N ASN A 26 3.95 -13.85 7.56
CA ASN A 26 2.78 -14.00 8.40
C ASN A 26 1.60 -14.59 7.60
N GLU A 27 1.34 -15.88 7.81
CA GLU A 27 0.26 -16.60 7.13
C GLU A 27 -1.14 -16.08 7.46
N LYS A 28 -1.29 -15.21 8.46
CA LYS A 28 -2.59 -14.70 8.90
C LYS A 28 -2.89 -13.29 8.39
N THR A 29 -1.89 -12.58 7.86
CA THR A 29 -2.05 -11.20 7.41
C THR A 29 -2.94 -11.12 6.18
N ASP A 30 -4.04 -10.41 6.29
CA ASP A 30 -4.99 -10.16 5.21
C ASP A 30 -4.99 -8.69 4.74
N LEU A 31 -4.48 -7.77 5.56
CA LEU A 31 -4.24 -6.36 5.26
C LEU A 31 -2.82 -5.97 5.70
N LEU A 32 -2.03 -5.46 4.77
CA LEU A 32 -0.71 -4.88 5.03
C LEU A 32 -0.78 -3.37 4.87
N LEU A 33 -0.38 -2.61 5.89
CA LEU A 33 -0.24 -1.16 5.84
C LEU A 33 1.24 -0.80 5.75
N ILE A 34 1.61 -0.09 4.70
CA ILE A 34 2.97 0.40 4.47
C ILE A 34 3.00 1.89 4.77
N LYS A 35 3.59 2.25 5.90
CA LYS A 35 3.77 3.63 6.33
C LYS A 35 5.09 4.15 5.82
N THR A 36 5.05 5.11 4.91
CA THR A 36 6.26 5.72 4.32
C THR A 36 6.64 7.04 4.98
N GLY A 37 5.71 7.63 5.75
CA GLY A 37 5.87 8.95 6.35
C GLY A 37 5.55 10.09 5.38
N TYR A 38 5.23 9.81 4.12
CA TYR A 38 4.92 10.85 3.12
C TYR A 38 3.59 11.56 3.37
N GLY A 39 2.70 10.98 4.15
CA GLY A 39 1.43 11.61 4.53
C GLY A 39 1.58 13.00 5.15
N ILE A 40 2.73 13.33 5.74
CA ILE A 40 3.02 14.68 6.29
C ILE A 40 3.12 15.75 5.21
N TYR A 41 3.43 15.39 3.98
CA TYR A 41 3.56 16.32 2.85
C TYR A 41 2.27 16.53 2.08
N ARG A 42 1.16 15.90 2.50
CA ARG A 42 -0.15 16.00 1.84
C ARG A 42 -0.55 17.46 1.63
N GLY A 43 -1.01 17.77 0.42
CA GLY A 43 -1.37 19.15 0.01
C GLY A 43 -0.20 19.96 -0.54
N SER A 44 0.99 19.40 -0.69
CA SER A 44 2.16 20.07 -1.28
C SER A 44 2.58 19.41 -2.60
N ASP A 45 3.37 20.15 -3.41
CA ASP A 45 3.99 19.61 -4.62
C ASP A 45 4.97 18.46 -4.30
N HIS A 46 5.56 18.48 -3.11
CA HIS A 46 6.43 17.40 -2.65
C HIS A 46 5.67 16.06 -2.61
N TYR A 47 4.46 16.08 -2.07
CA TYR A 47 3.60 14.88 -1.99
C TYR A 47 3.24 14.28 -3.35
N THR A 48 3.04 15.14 -4.35
CA THR A 48 2.54 14.72 -5.67
C THR A 48 3.66 14.44 -6.67
N LEU A 49 4.78 15.17 -6.61
CA LEU A 49 5.82 15.12 -7.64
C LEU A 49 7.05 14.30 -7.26
N THR A 50 7.25 14.04 -5.97
CA THR A 50 8.45 13.35 -5.49
C THR A 50 8.18 12.10 -4.62
N PRO A 51 6.97 11.52 -4.57
CA PRO A 51 6.75 10.37 -3.72
C PRO A 51 7.57 9.17 -4.18
N PRO A 52 7.92 8.28 -3.26
CA PRO A 52 8.39 6.94 -3.62
C PRO A 52 7.29 6.17 -4.35
N GLY A 53 7.63 5.04 -4.91
CA GLY A 53 6.66 4.14 -5.53
C GLY A 53 6.94 2.69 -5.16
N LEU A 54 5.95 1.82 -5.32
CA LEU A 54 6.12 0.39 -5.11
C LEU A 54 6.64 -0.30 -6.38
N SER A 55 7.59 -1.21 -6.21
CA SER A 55 8.02 -2.11 -7.28
C SER A 55 6.93 -3.13 -7.62
N SER A 56 6.76 -3.42 -8.90
CA SER A 56 5.89 -4.50 -9.37
C SER A 56 6.26 -5.88 -8.79
N LYS A 57 7.52 -6.08 -8.43
CA LYS A 57 8.02 -7.32 -7.79
C LYS A 57 7.40 -7.55 -6.42
N LEU A 58 6.94 -6.51 -5.73
CA LEU A 58 6.31 -6.64 -4.41
C LEU A 58 5.01 -7.44 -4.47
N ALA A 59 4.27 -7.36 -5.56
CA ALA A 59 3.02 -8.11 -5.70
C ALA A 59 3.26 -9.63 -5.68
N VAL A 60 4.32 -10.10 -6.35
CA VAL A 60 4.73 -11.52 -6.32
C VAL A 60 5.26 -11.87 -4.95
N TYR A 61 6.17 -11.08 -4.42
CA TYR A 61 6.77 -11.28 -3.10
C TYR A 61 5.70 -11.41 -2.00
N PHE A 62 4.72 -10.52 -1.98
CA PHE A 62 3.66 -10.57 -0.97
C PHE A 62 2.73 -11.79 -1.14
N ARG A 63 2.48 -12.26 -2.36
CA ARG A 63 1.71 -13.51 -2.55
C ARG A 63 2.45 -14.72 -2.00
N GLU A 64 3.77 -14.75 -2.13
CA GLU A 64 4.60 -15.86 -1.64
C GLU A 64 4.71 -15.87 -0.11
N HIS A 65 4.89 -14.70 0.52
CA HIS A 65 5.16 -14.58 1.96
C HIS A 65 3.91 -14.31 2.80
N LEU A 66 2.86 -13.76 2.20
CA LEU A 66 1.58 -13.41 2.83
C LEU A 66 0.39 -14.04 2.09
N PRO A 67 0.20 -15.35 2.16
CA PRO A 67 -0.74 -16.08 1.30
C PRO A 67 -2.21 -15.66 1.49
N LYS A 68 -2.56 -15.04 2.63
CA LYS A 68 -3.91 -14.52 2.90
C LYS A 68 -4.07 -13.05 2.58
N LEU A 69 -3.02 -12.36 2.15
CA LEU A 69 -3.08 -10.95 1.84
C LEU A 69 -4.12 -10.66 0.76
N ARG A 70 -5.03 -9.73 1.05
CA ARG A 70 -6.08 -9.27 0.13
C ARG A 70 -5.96 -7.80 -0.24
N CYS A 71 -5.27 -7.04 0.62
CA CYS A 71 -5.21 -5.60 0.47
C CYS A 71 -3.90 -5.04 1.01
N VAL A 72 -3.36 -4.04 0.31
CA VAL A 72 -2.23 -3.21 0.74
C VAL A 72 -2.70 -1.78 0.85
N GLY A 73 -2.41 -1.12 1.97
CA GLY A 73 -2.68 0.29 2.19
C GLY A 73 -1.40 1.10 2.30
N VAL A 74 -1.37 2.29 1.72
CA VAL A 74 -0.19 3.18 1.72
C VAL A 74 -0.57 4.63 2.01
N ASP A 75 0.32 5.39 2.64
CA ASP A 75 0.20 6.84 2.88
C ASP A 75 0.77 7.68 1.72
N LEU A 76 0.82 7.11 0.53
CA LEU A 76 1.23 7.74 -0.72
C LEU A 76 -0.01 8.11 -1.55
N ILE A 77 0.10 9.19 -2.32
CA ILE A 77 -0.96 9.59 -3.27
C ILE A 77 -1.27 8.47 -4.29
N SER A 78 -0.26 7.67 -4.62
CA SER A 78 -0.37 6.47 -5.45
C SER A 78 0.83 5.54 -5.18
N ILE A 79 0.66 4.24 -5.42
CA ILE A 79 1.80 3.31 -5.48
C ILE A 79 2.73 3.60 -6.66
N SER A 80 2.28 4.39 -7.64
CA SER A 80 3.12 4.88 -8.73
C SER A 80 3.88 6.12 -8.33
N SER A 81 5.20 6.12 -8.46
CA SER A 81 5.98 7.35 -8.41
C SER A 81 5.82 8.16 -9.70
N TYR A 82 5.66 9.47 -9.58
CA TYR A 82 5.66 10.39 -10.72
C TYR A 82 6.92 10.26 -11.58
N SER A 83 8.05 9.97 -10.94
CA SER A 83 9.36 9.83 -11.57
C SER A 83 9.56 8.50 -12.31
N ASN A 84 8.70 7.49 -12.07
CA ASN A 84 8.82 6.15 -12.66
C ASN A 84 7.46 5.58 -13.05
N ARG A 85 6.80 6.25 -13.99
CA ARG A 85 5.42 5.92 -14.40
C ARG A 85 5.28 4.55 -15.04
N GLU A 86 6.32 4.07 -15.73
CA GLU A 86 6.28 2.75 -16.36
C GLU A 86 6.24 1.65 -15.30
N GLU A 87 7.13 1.73 -14.31
CA GLU A 87 7.11 0.78 -13.18
C GLU A 87 5.80 0.88 -12.40
N GLY A 88 5.28 2.09 -12.20
CA GLY A 88 4.00 2.29 -11.56
C GLY A 88 2.83 1.58 -12.27
N ARG A 89 2.77 1.61 -13.61
CA ARG A 89 1.77 0.84 -14.37
C ARG A 89 1.96 -0.66 -14.21
N LYS A 90 3.21 -1.13 -14.24
CA LYS A 90 3.53 -2.55 -13.99
C LYS A 90 3.12 -2.96 -12.59
N ALA A 91 3.36 -2.11 -11.58
CA ALA A 91 2.96 -2.37 -10.21
C ALA A 91 1.44 -2.48 -10.07
N HIS A 92 0.67 -1.52 -10.58
CA HIS A 92 -0.80 -1.61 -10.57
C HIS A 92 -1.30 -2.88 -11.23
N HIS A 93 -0.77 -3.23 -12.40
CA HIS A 93 -1.15 -4.48 -13.09
C HIS A 93 -0.82 -5.70 -12.23
N ALA A 94 0.40 -5.76 -11.69
CA ALA A 94 0.84 -6.88 -10.89
C ALA A 94 0.03 -7.08 -9.59
N PHE A 95 -0.44 -6.00 -8.98
CA PHE A 95 -1.29 -6.06 -7.78
C PHE A 95 -2.74 -6.39 -8.13
N LEU A 96 -3.35 -5.64 -9.06
CA LEU A 96 -4.79 -5.63 -9.27
C LEU A 96 -5.26 -6.67 -10.30
N ASN A 97 -4.49 -6.89 -11.35
CA ASN A 97 -4.87 -7.73 -12.47
C ASN A 97 -3.71 -8.63 -12.93
N PRO A 98 -3.16 -9.47 -12.04
CA PRO A 98 -2.07 -10.35 -12.42
C PRO A 98 -2.53 -11.38 -13.46
N ASP A 99 -1.65 -11.71 -14.38
CA ASP A 99 -1.87 -12.81 -15.35
C ASP A 99 -2.02 -14.14 -14.63
N ASP A 100 -1.42 -14.26 -13.44
CA ASP A 100 -1.30 -15.45 -12.63
C ASP A 100 -1.40 -15.07 -11.16
N GLY A 101 -2.25 -15.77 -10.44
CA GLY A 101 -2.45 -15.58 -9.03
C GLY A 101 -3.62 -14.68 -8.66
N LYS A 102 -3.64 -14.27 -7.39
CA LYS A 102 -4.74 -13.57 -6.75
C LYS A 102 -4.50 -12.06 -6.76
N SER A 103 -5.52 -11.29 -7.11
CA SER A 103 -5.49 -9.83 -6.98
C SER A 103 -5.31 -9.41 -5.52
N ILE A 104 -4.48 -8.40 -5.32
CA ILE A 104 -4.30 -7.70 -4.04
C ILE A 104 -4.80 -6.28 -4.25
N LEU A 105 -5.85 -5.89 -3.54
CA LEU A 105 -6.44 -4.56 -3.62
C LEU A 105 -5.49 -3.50 -3.06
N LEU A 106 -5.64 -2.27 -3.51
CA LEU A 106 -4.82 -1.15 -3.08
C LEU A 106 -5.69 -0.08 -2.43
N ILE A 107 -5.23 0.44 -1.28
CA ILE A 107 -5.79 1.64 -0.66
C ILE A 107 -4.68 2.69 -0.66
N GLU A 108 -4.86 3.70 -1.46
CA GLU A 108 -3.91 4.81 -1.64
C GLU A 108 -4.35 6.02 -0.82
N ASP A 109 -3.43 6.96 -0.59
CA ASP A 109 -3.66 8.22 0.12
C ASP A 109 -4.23 8.04 1.55
N MET A 110 -3.80 6.99 2.25
CA MET A 110 -4.21 6.74 3.62
C MET A 110 -3.55 7.70 4.61
N LYS A 111 -4.27 8.03 5.67
CA LYS A 111 -3.69 8.70 6.83
C LYS A 111 -3.17 7.64 7.82
N LEU A 112 -1.86 7.40 7.81
CA LEU A 112 -1.18 6.42 8.66
C LEU A 112 -0.33 7.13 9.75
N ASP A 113 -0.96 7.98 10.55
CA ASP A 113 -0.33 8.70 11.67
C ASP A 113 -0.38 7.93 13.01
N THR A 114 -1.05 6.79 13.03
CA THR A 114 -1.13 5.88 14.17
C THR A 114 -0.28 4.62 13.92
N ASN A 115 0.20 3.99 14.98
CA ASN A 115 1.12 2.86 14.87
C ASN A 115 0.50 1.50 15.22
N GLY A 116 -0.81 1.43 15.46
CA GLY A 116 -1.45 0.19 15.90
C GLY A 116 -1.04 -0.23 17.32
N PRO A 117 -1.21 -1.47 17.72
CA PRO A 117 -1.81 -2.54 16.92
C PRO A 117 -3.28 -2.29 16.58
N PHE A 118 -3.76 -2.89 15.49
CA PHE A 118 -5.16 -2.86 15.12
C PHE A 118 -5.74 -4.27 15.16
N ASP A 119 -6.80 -4.46 15.93
CA ASP A 119 -7.47 -5.75 16.04
C ASP A 119 -8.32 -6.02 14.82
N LYS A 120 -8.94 -4.97 14.31
CA LYS A 120 -9.83 -5.05 13.17
C LYS A 120 -9.77 -3.77 12.35
N VAL A 121 -9.77 -3.93 11.03
CA VAL A 121 -9.93 -2.83 10.08
C VAL A 121 -11.13 -3.11 9.18
N ILE A 122 -11.97 -2.10 8.99
CA ILE A 122 -13.09 -2.11 8.05
C ILE A 122 -12.78 -1.11 6.96
N VAL A 123 -12.80 -1.57 5.72
CA VAL A 123 -12.68 -0.75 4.52
C VAL A 123 -14.06 -0.63 3.89
N ALA A 124 -14.59 0.58 3.80
CA ALA A 124 -15.94 0.87 3.30
C ALA A 124 -15.83 1.75 2.04
N PRO A 125 -15.71 1.16 0.83
CA PRO A 125 -15.70 1.91 -0.41
C PRO A 125 -17.08 2.47 -0.73
N LEU A 126 -17.10 3.63 -1.37
CA LEU A 126 -18.30 4.17 -1.99
C LEU A 126 -18.67 3.28 -3.19
N LEU A 127 -19.91 2.82 -3.24
CA LEU A 127 -20.40 2.01 -4.35
C LEU A 127 -20.69 2.92 -5.55
N ILE A 128 -19.85 2.83 -6.57
CA ILE A 128 -19.96 3.57 -7.82
C ILE A 128 -20.04 2.56 -8.95
N ASP A 129 -21.09 2.64 -9.76
CA ASP A 129 -21.30 1.73 -10.87
C ASP A 129 -20.24 1.93 -11.95
N HIS A 130 -19.68 0.82 -12.46
CA HIS A 130 -18.62 0.80 -13.50
C HIS A 130 -17.32 1.53 -13.13
N ALA A 131 -17.06 1.84 -11.85
CA ALA A 131 -15.79 2.42 -11.42
C ALA A 131 -14.74 1.33 -11.14
N ASP A 132 -13.50 1.57 -11.55
CA ASP A 132 -12.34 0.74 -11.26
C ASP A 132 -11.68 1.11 -9.91
N GLY A 133 -12.06 2.23 -9.31
CA GLY A 133 -11.67 2.69 -8.00
C GLY A 133 -12.71 3.65 -7.41
N ALA A 134 -12.75 3.76 -6.09
CA ALA A 134 -13.68 4.63 -5.40
C ALA A 134 -13.07 5.19 -4.11
N PRO A 135 -13.48 6.39 -3.67
CA PRO A 135 -13.17 6.85 -2.33
C PRO A 135 -13.66 5.83 -1.30
N CYS A 136 -12.84 5.58 -0.27
CA CYS A 136 -13.24 4.69 0.81
C CYS A 136 -12.99 5.33 2.17
N THR A 137 -13.82 4.96 3.15
CA THR A 137 -13.57 5.23 4.55
C THR A 137 -12.96 3.99 5.20
N VAL A 138 -11.90 4.20 5.97
CA VAL A 138 -11.21 3.12 6.68
C VAL A 138 -11.34 3.36 8.18
N PHE A 139 -11.88 2.37 8.89
CA PHE A 139 -12.03 2.37 10.34
C PHE A 139 -11.08 1.34 10.93
N ALA A 140 -10.25 1.74 11.87
CA ALA A 140 -9.41 0.85 12.64
C ALA A 140 -9.88 0.79 14.09
N TYR A 141 -9.90 -0.41 14.64
CA TYR A 141 -10.24 -0.68 16.03
C TYR A 141 -8.99 -1.12 16.77
N THR A 142 -8.79 -0.56 17.95
CA THR A 142 -7.73 -0.92 18.89
C THR A 142 -8.37 -1.40 20.17
N ASP A 143 -7.84 -2.44 20.79
CA ASP A 143 -8.22 -2.78 22.16
C ASP A 143 -7.77 -1.65 23.11
N SER A 144 -8.67 -1.28 24.02
CA SER A 144 -8.49 -0.21 25.01
C SER A 144 -7.67 -0.71 26.19
#